data_a9b5022b3eb5d4dcd3bb661cbf054c10
#
_entry.id   a9b5022b3eb5d4dcd3bb661cbf054c10
#
_cell.length_a   1.000
_cell.length_b   1.000
_cell.length_c   1.000
_cell.angle_alpha   90.00
_cell.angle_beta   90.00
_cell.angle_gamma   90.00
#
_symmetry.space_group_name_H-M   'P 1'
#
loop_
_entity.id
_entity.type
_entity.pdbx_description
1 polymer ?
#
loop_
_entity_poly.entity_id
_entity_poly.type
_entity_poly.pdbx_seq_one_letter_code
_entity_poly.pdbx_strand_id
1 'polypeptide(L)'
;MIEKDDLKKLIDVAAGRKKADLVLKNGNIVDLCGGKILKADLAITNGLIAGFGEYEGEREIDVTGKYISPGLMDAHIHIESSYTTPEEFGKMVVPHGTTTVIADPHEIVNVCGLKGFSYMQNAAENTALDIKYMMPSCVPATNLEDSGFVISAEDMKADIISEDVLGLGEFMDFNAVIQKDDTALDKILLAGSYKKIIDGHSPNLKGNSLNAYVCTGINTDHECSTLEEMEDRLSRGIYVQLRQGSACHNLKALIPGINEFNFRRCLLCSDDRQPKTIFEEGHLEYHLRTLVRAGISPVMALSMATVNVSDCYHLFDRGIIAPGKRADLVIFDDLYDFPVSSVFILGEEVARDGKYLRDTKRYDISEVSDTVCLNNFKKEMLQMWLKSNDVYAIEMIAGGVLSKKSKIRIKRRDGLFVFDEGIDACKCAVIERHHNTGKVGLGIIKGYGIKCGAIAASVAHDSHNIICIGTNDDDMYLAIENIKENGGGFALAKDGKILESLSLPVAGLMSDLSGEEVSKKLLRLHEKAVNELGVNTQLEPVMSLTFMSLIVIPEIKLTARGIFDVFENRFIDIEA
;
A
#
# COMPACT_ATOMS: atom_id res chain seq x y z
N MET A 1 -12.79 -17.19 20.67
CA MET A 1 -12.52 -17.40 22.14
C MET A 1 -11.87 -18.78 22.30
N ILE A 2 -10.85 -18.90 23.17
CA ILE A 2 -10.19 -20.20 23.49
C ILE A 2 -11.21 -21.16 24.15
N GLU A 3 -11.23 -22.41 23.72
CA GLU A 3 -12.04 -23.45 24.33
C GLU A 3 -11.56 -23.79 25.75
N LYS A 4 -12.49 -24.22 26.61
CA LYS A 4 -12.17 -24.46 28.04
C LYS A 4 -11.07 -25.51 28.23
N ASP A 5 -11.03 -26.54 27.39
CA ASP A 5 -10.04 -27.61 27.52
C ASP A 5 -8.67 -27.18 26.99
N ASP A 6 -8.63 -26.34 25.95
CA ASP A 6 -7.40 -25.69 25.49
C ASP A 6 -6.84 -24.74 26.54
N LEU A 7 -7.70 -23.97 27.22
CA LEU A 7 -7.27 -23.11 28.33
C LEU A 7 -6.69 -23.93 29.48
N LYS A 8 -7.28 -25.08 29.83
CA LYS A 8 -6.71 -25.99 30.86
C LYS A 8 -5.33 -26.52 30.43
N LYS A 9 -5.18 -26.91 29.15
CA LYS A 9 -3.89 -27.37 28.60
C LYS A 9 -2.86 -26.26 28.69
N LEU A 10 -3.22 -25.04 28.27
CA LEU A 10 -2.33 -23.86 28.36
C LEU A 10 -1.87 -23.62 29.81
N ILE A 11 -2.79 -23.66 30.79
CA ILE A 11 -2.46 -23.49 32.22
C ILE A 11 -1.55 -24.60 32.69
N ASP A 12 -1.77 -25.86 32.31
CA ASP A 12 -0.92 -26.98 32.74
C ASP A 12 0.49 -26.86 32.16
N VAL A 13 0.64 -26.45 30.91
CA VAL A 13 1.96 -26.21 30.33
C VAL A 13 2.63 -25.00 30.96
N ALA A 14 1.93 -23.88 31.11
CA ALA A 14 2.46 -22.67 31.74
C ALA A 14 2.96 -22.91 33.17
N ALA A 15 2.28 -23.80 33.93
CA ALA A 15 2.66 -24.18 35.29
C ALA A 15 3.71 -25.30 35.33
N GLY A 16 4.27 -25.75 34.21
CA GLY A 16 5.27 -26.83 34.15
C GLY A 16 4.74 -28.23 34.48
N ARG A 17 3.40 -28.44 34.47
CA ARG A 17 2.80 -29.74 34.74
C ARG A 17 2.70 -30.67 33.54
N LYS A 18 2.77 -30.08 32.33
CA LYS A 18 2.78 -30.80 31.06
C LYS A 18 3.85 -30.22 30.14
N LYS A 19 4.33 -31.04 29.22
CA LYS A 19 5.20 -30.58 28.13
C LYS A 19 4.45 -29.63 27.19
N ALA A 20 5.17 -28.66 26.65
CA ALA A 20 4.69 -27.79 25.60
C ALA A 20 4.67 -28.53 24.24
N ASP A 21 3.83 -28.10 23.31
CA ASP A 21 3.86 -28.64 21.94
C ASP A 21 5.18 -28.31 21.24
N LEU A 22 5.70 -27.08 21.49
CA LEU A 22 6.96 -26.57 20.99
C LEU A 22 7.68 -25.77 22.07
N VAL A 23 9.00 -25.95 22.20
CA VAL A 23 9.86 -25.08 22.98
C VAL A 23 11.00 -24.54 22.12
N LEU A 24 11.15 -23.22 22.08
CA LEU A 24 12.32 -22.57 21.55
C LEU A 24 13.35 -22.45 22.69
N LYS A 25 14.45 -23.24 22.58
CA LYS A 25 15.44 -23.40 23.65
C LYS A 25 16.53 -22.33 23.58
N ASN A 26 16.95 -21.86 24.75
CA ASN A 26 18.14 -21.02 24.93
C ASN A 26 18.10 -19.66 24.21
N GLY A 27 16.92 -19.13 23.89
CA GLY A 27 16.76 -17.91 23.11
C GLY A 27 17.01 -16.63 23.92
N ASN A 28 17.34 -15.54 23.21
CA ASN A 28 17.35 -14.19 23.75
C ASN A 28 15.99 -13.54 23.46
N ILE A 29 15.07 -13.58 24.41
CA ILE A 29 13.73 -13.02 24.27
C ILE A 29 13.80 -11.49 24.36
N VAL A 30 13.24 -10.79 23.37
CA VAL A 30 13.11 -9.34 23.38
C VAL A 30 11.89 -8.95 24.21
N ASP A 31 12.12 -8.53 25.46
CA ASP A 31 11.08 -8.04 26.37
C ASP A 31 10.80 -6.56 26.09
N LEU A 32 9.77 -6.31 25.29
CA LEU A 32 9.35 -4.95 24.91
C LEU A 32 8.68 -4.19 26.07
N CYS A 33 8.11 -4.92 27.04
CA CYS A 33 7.49 -4.29 28.22
C CYS A 33 8.53 -3.82 29.24
N GLY A 34 9.56 -4.64 29.45
CA GLY A 34 10.65 -4.34 30.39
C GLY A 34 11.84 -3.60 29.78
N GLY A 35 11.87 -3.45 28.44
CA GLY A 35 12.95 -2.76 27.74
C GLY A 35 14.29 -3.49 27.77
N LYS A 36 14.31 -4.83 27.83
CA LYS A 36 15.52 -5.64 28.02
C LYS A 36 15.51 -6.94 27.24
N ILE A 37 16.65 -7.64 27.24
CA ILE A 37 16.77 -8.98 26.65
C ILE A 37 16.80 -9.99 27.79
N LEU A 38 15.96 -11.05 27.71
CA LEU A 38 15.85 -12.13 28.66
C LEU A 38 16.38 -13.41 28.02
N LYS A 39 17.31 -14.10 28.67
CA LYS A 39 17.77 -15.42 28.22
C LYS A 39 16.90 -16.50 28.86
N ALA A 40 16.08 -17.18 28.07
CA ALA A 40 15.15 -18.21 28.54
C ALA A 40 14.67 -19.11 27.40
N ASP A 41 14.09 -20.27 27.75
CA ASP A 41 13.27 -21.03 26.81
C ASP A 41 11.91 -20.37 26.66
N LEU A 42 11.29 -20.52 25.48
CA LEU A 42 9.93 -20.04 25.21
C LEU A 42 9.02 -21.24 24.89
N ALA A 43 8.02 -21.49 25.74
CA ALA A 43 7.08 -22.59 25.60
C ALA A 43 5.80 -22.14 24.85
N ILE A 44 5.38 -22.97 23.91
CA ILE A 44 4.23 -22.72 23.02
C ILE A 44 3.31 -23.94 23.05
N THR A 45 2.01 -23.69 23.17
CA THR A 45 0.99 -24.75 23.06
C THR A 45 -0.31 -24.21 22.46
N ASN A 46 -0.95 -24.98 21.56
CA ASN A 46 -2.17 -24.60 20.86
C ASN A 46 -2.05 -23.22 20.16
N GLY A 47 -0.88 -22.90 19.59
CA GLY A 47 -0.64 -21.62 18.91
C GLY A 47 -0.45 -20.42 19.84
N LEU A 48 -0.45 -20.61 21.16
CA LEU A 48 -0.28 -19.56 22.17
C LEU A 48 1.04 -19.73 22.94
N ILE A 49 1.58 -18.63 23.39
CA ILE A 49 2.71 -18.60 24.31
C ILE A 49 2.23 -19.08 25.69
N ALA A 50 2.79 -20.19 26.18
CA ALA A 50 2.50 -20.67 27.52
C ALA A 50 3.34 -19.93 28.57
N GLY A 51 4.60 -19.64 28.26
CA GLY A 51 5.49 -18.94 29.17
C GLY A 51 6.94 -18.95 28.70
N PHE A 52 7.81 -18.31 29.49
CA PHE A 52 9.25 -18.34 29.29
C PHE A 52 9.95 -18.66 30.60
N GLY A 53 11.05 -19.43 30.54
CA GLY A 53 11.76 -19.96 31.71
C GLY A 53 12.46 -21.26 31.33
N GLU A 54 12.33 -22.30 32.20
CA GLU A 54 12.80 -23.66 31.93
C GLU A 54 11.60 -24.53 31.58
N TYR A 55 11.53 -25.02 30.36
CA TYR A 55 10.42 -25.83 29.85
C TYR A 55 10.89 -27.06 29.05
N GLU A 56 10.10 -28.13 29.09
CA GLU A 56 10.22 -29.28 28.18
C GLU A 56 9.14 -29.25 27.13
N GLY A 57 9.49 -29.61 25.87
CA GLY A 57 8.58 -29.68 24.74
C GLY A 57 8.46 -31.08 24.14
N GLU A 58 7.37 -31.35 23.43
CA GLU A 58 7.26 -32.49 22.52
C GLU A 58 8.21 -32.31 21.33
N ARG A 59 8.33 -31.07 20.84
CA ARG A 59 9.32 -30.61 19.87
C ARG A 59 10.15 -29.49 20.51
N GLU A 60 11.47 -29.59 20.33
CA GLU A 60 12.39 -28.57 20.80
C GLU A 60 13.27 -28.06 19.67
N ILE A 61 13.45 -26.75 19.58
CA ILE A 61 14.30 -26.08 18.59
C ILE A 61 15.32 -25.24 19.34
N ASP A 62 16.60 -25.52 19.15
CA ASP A 62 17.68 -24.74 19.75
C ASP A 62 17.88 -23.44 18.95
N VAL A 63 17.71 -22.30 19.64
CA VAL A 63 17.88 -20.95 19.10
C VAL A 63 18.98 -20.20 19.88
N THR A 64 19.98 -20.94 20.38
CA THR A 64 21.14 -20.37 21.08
C THR A 64 21.79 -19.25 20.27
N GLY A 65 21.96 -18.09 20.90
CA GLY A 65 22.57 -16.90 20.29
C GLY A 65 21.63 -16.04 19.47
N LYS A 66 20.44 -16.55 19.11
CA LYS A 66 19.45 -15.82 18.33
C LYS A 66 18.46 -15.04 19.23
N TYR A 67 17.77 -14.08 18.63
CA TYR A 67 16.81 -13.22 19.30
C TYR A 67 15.38 -13.59 18.89
N ILE A 68 14.52 -13.77 19.88
CA ILE A 68 13.09 -14.03 19.70
C ILE A 68 12.34 -12.72 19.89
N SER A 69 11.68 -12.26 18.84
CA SER A 69 10.82 -11.07 18.84
C SER A 69 9.37 -11.46 18.56
N PRO A 70 8.37 -10.65 18.97
CA PRO A 70 7.04 -10.75 18.39
C PRO A 70 7.11 -10.60 16.88
N GLY A 71 6.14 -11.19 16.16
CA GLY A 71 5.97 -11.01 14.73
C GLY A 71 5.80 -9.55 14.35
N LEU A 72 6.43 -9.13 13.25
CA LEU A 72 6.34 -7.75 12.77
C LEU A 72 4.94 -7.49 12.19
N MET A 73 4.44 -6.29 12.39
CA MET A 73 3.11 -5.82 11.99
C MET A 73 3.25 -4.57 11.14
N ASP A 74 2.76 -4.62 9.90
CA ASP A 74 2.68 -3.45 9.02
C ASP A 74 1.41 -2.67 9.34
N ALA A 75 1.58 -1.41 9.74
CA ALA A 75 0.47 -0.59 10.24
C ALA A 75 -0.44 -0.03 9.15
N HIS A 76 0.00 -0.03 7.90
CA HIS A 76 -0.80 0.47 6.76
C HIS A 76 -0.18 0.02 5.44
N ILE A 77 -0.97 -0.63 4.58
CA ILE A 77 -0.54 -1.10 3.28
C ILE A 77 -1.72 -1.24 2.29
N HIS A 78 -1.41 -0.99 1.00
CA HIS A 78 -2.23 -1.37 -0.14
C HIS A 78 -1.60 -2.60 -0.80
N ILE A 79 -2.18 -3.78 -0.59
CA ILE A 79 -1.66 -5.04 -1.16
C ILE A 79 -1.66 -4.97 -2.68
N GLU A 80 -2.66 -4.30 -3.26
CA GLU A 80 -2.83 -4.10 -4.69
C GLU A 80 -1.62 -3.40 -5.33
N SER A 81 -0.98 -2.49 -4.62
CA SER A 81 0.24 -1.80 -5.07
C SER A 81 1.46 -2.71 -5.22
N SER A 82 1.38 -3.93 -4.68
CA SER A 82 2.36 -4.98 -4.98
C SER A 82 2.11 -5.64 -6.34
N TYR A 83 0.98 -5.35 -6.99
CA TYR A 83 0.51 -6.02 -8.21
C TYR A 83 0.40 -7.54 -8.07
N THR A 84 0.27 -8.05 -6.84
CA THR A 84 0.10 -9.48 -6.52
C THR A 84 -1.12 -9.70 -5.64
N THR A 85 -1.70 -10.89 -5.72
CA THR A 85 -2.84 -11.27 -4.88
C THR A 85 -2.42 -11.45 -3.41
N PRO A 86 -3.37 -11.39 -2.43
CA PRO A 86 -3.05 -11.49 -1.00
C PRO A 86 -2.22 -12.73 -0.64
N GLU A 87 -2.51 -13.88 -1.25
CA GLU A 87 -1.76 -15.11 -1.00
C GLU A 87 -0.32 -15.08 -1.55
N GLU A 88 -0.09 -14.41 -2.67
CA GLU A 88 1.27 -14.21 -3.21
C GLU A 88 2.02 -13.13 -2.41
N PHE A 89 1.31 -12.07 -2.00
CA PHE A 89 1.90 -11.06 -1.13
C PHE A 89 2.44 -11.68 0.18
N GLY A 90 1.63 -12.55 0.82
CA GLY A 90 2.07 -13.27 2.02
C GLY A 90 3.33 -14.10 1.83
N LYS A 91 3.49 -14.76 0.67
CA LYS A 91 4.74 -15.50 0.35
C LYS A 91 5.96 -14.60 0.30
N MET A 92 5.79 -13.35 -0.14
CA MET A 92 6.90 -12.41 -0.23
C MET A 92 7.28 -11.83 1.12
N VAL A 93 6.31 -11.42 1.97
CA VAL A 93 6.61 -10.64 3.17
C VAL A 93 6.81 -11.48 4.44
N VAL A 94 6.19 -12.66 4.53
CA VAL A 94 6.36 -13.54 5.71
C VAL A 94 7.82 -13.96 5.91
N PRO A 95 8.59 -14.34 4.87
CA PRO A 95 10.02 -14.63 5.04
C PRO A 95 10.86 -13.48 5.59
N HIS A 96 10.35 -12.25 5.52
CA HIS A 96 10.96 -11.02 6.07
C HIS A 96 10.50 -10.71 7.51
N GLY A 97 9.74 -11.61 8.14
CA GLY A 97 9.32 -11.47 9.52
C GLY A 97 7.97 -10.80 9.74
N THR A 98 7.29 -10.35 8.69
CA THR A 98 5.96 -9.76 8.79
C THR A 98 4.93 -10.86 8.97
N THR A 99 4.19 -10.83 10.08
CA THR A 99 3.17 -11.81 10.44
C THR A 99 1.76 -11.27 10.39
N THR A 100 1.62 -9.95 10.44
CA THR A 100 0.34 -9.25 10.38
C THR A 100 0.47 -8.00 9.53
N VAL A 101 -0.54 -7.67 8.75
CA VAL A 101 -0.66 -6.39 8.03
C VAL A 101 -2.04 -5.79 8.23
N ILE A 102 -2.10 -4.45 8.26
CA ILE A 102 -3.34 -3.67 8.27
C ILE A 102 -3.53 -3.13 6.85
N ALA A 103 -4.38 -3.81 6.08
CA ALA A 103 -4.59 -3.50 4.66
C ALA A 103 -5.81 -2.60 4.45
N ASP A 104 -5.65 -1.55 3.66
CA ASP A 104 -6.75 -0.74 3.14
C ASP A 104 -6.95 -1.04 1.64
N PRO A 105 -7.92 -1.90 1.27
CA PRO A 105 -8.10 -2.33 -0.10
C PRO A 105 -8.99 -1.37 -0.91
N HIS A 106 -8.81 -0.05 -0.75
CA HIS A 106 -9.63 0.92 -1.45
C HIS A 106 -9.44 0.89 -2.97
N GLU A 107 -8.28 0.44 -3.44
CA GLU A 107 -7.99 0.38 -4.87
C GLU A 107 -8.89 -0.64 -5.58
N ILE A 108 -8.97 -1.88 -5.10
CA ILE A 108 -9.86 -2.87 -5.70
C ILE A 108 -11.34 -2.52 -5.49
N VAL A 109 -11.67 -1.84 -4.37
CA VAL A 109 -13.04 -1.37 -4.11
C VAL A 109 -13.42 -0.24 -5.06
N ASN A 110 -12.50 0.62 -5.48
CA ASN A 110 -12.73 1.59 -6.55
C ASN A 110 -13.13 0.94 -7.89
N VAL A 111 -12.71 -0.28 -8.14
CA VAL A 111 -13.01 -1.01 -9.38
C VAL A 111 -14.22 -1.92 -9.25
N CYS A 112 -14.23 -2.78 -8.22
CA CYS A 112 -15.17 -3.90 -8.08
C CYS A 112 -16.19 -3.72 -6.95
N GLY A 113 -16.13 -2.59 -6.22
CA GLY A 113 -16.98 -2.36 -5.05
C GLY A 113 -16.76 -3.41 -3.96
N LEU A 114 -17.81 -3.73 -3.21
CA LEU A 114 -17.75 -4.70 -2.12
C LEU A 114 -17.40 -6.13 -2.56
N LYS A 115 -17.57 -6.49 -3.84
CA LYS A 115 -17.04 -7.76 -4.35
C LYS A 115 -15.53 -7.81 -4.30
N GLY A 116 -14.87 -6.67 -4.61
CA GLY A 116 -13.42 -6.54 -4.46
C GLY A 116 -12.98 -6.70 -3.01
N PHE A 117 -13.71 -6.08 -2.08
CA PHE A 117 -13.46 -6.23 -0.64
C PHE A 117 -13.56 -7.69 -0.19
N SER A 118 -14.67 -8.37 -0.56
CA SER A 118 -14.87 -9.79 -0.25
C SER A 118 -13.81 -10.68 -0.89
N TYR A 119 -13.38 -10.38 -2.12
CA TYR A 119 -12.28 -11.10 -2.78
C TYR A 119 -10.99 -11.02 -1.94
N MET A 120 -10.60 -9.83 -1.51
CA MET A 120 -9.38 -9.64 -0.71
C MET A 120 -9.43 -10.44 0.60
N GLN A 121 -10.58 -10.43 1.31
CA GLN A 121 -10.78 -11.20 2.54
C GLN A 121 -10.67 -12.71 2.30
N ASN A 122 -11.36 -13.23 1.29
CA ASN A 122 -11.36 -14.66 0.98
C ASN A 122 -10.00 -15.16 0.48
N ALA A 123 -9.31 -14.37 -0.34
CA ALA A 123 -7.95 -14.70 -0.81
C ALA A 123 -6.94 -14.74 0.34
N ALA A 124 -7.12 -13.89 1.36
CA ALA A 124 -6.30 -13.87 2.56
C ALA A 124 -6.33 -15.18 3.36
N GLU A 125 -7.39 -15.98 3.28
CA GLU A 125 -7.47 -17.27 3.94
C GLU A 125 -6.45 -18.29 3.41
N ASN A 126 -5.91 -18.06 2.22
CA ASN A 126 -4.95 -18.94 1.55
C ASN A 126 -3.47 -18.63 1.88
N THR A 127 -3.20 -17.72 2.80
CA THR A 127 -1.85 -17.41 3.27
C THR A 127 -1.70 -17.63 4.77
N ALA A 128 -0.45 -17.74 5.24
CA ALA A 128 -0.16 -17.73 6.68
C ALA A 128 -0.16 -16.30 7.26
N LEU A 129 0.04 -15.28 6.41
CA LEU A 129 -0.01 -13.88 6.82
C LEU A 129 -1.39 -13.54 7.37
N ASP A 130 -1.46 -12.98 8.59
CA ASP A 130 -2.73 -12.50 9.15
C ASP A 130 -3.03 -11.10 8.57
N ILE A 131 -3.95 -11.04 7.61
CA ILE A 131 -4.35 -9.79 6.97
C ILE A 131 -5.59 -9.25 7.66
N LYS A 132 -5.46 -8.13 8.34
CA LYS A 132 -6.57 -7.36 8.90
C LYS A 132 -6.91 -6.22 7.95
N TYR A 133 -8.19 -5.92 7.86
CA TYR A 133 -8.68 -4.96 6.89
C TYR A 133 -9.20 -3.69 7.53
N MET A 134 -8.98 -2.58 6.84
CA MET A 134 -9.72 -1.33 7.05
C MET A 134 -10.82 -1.26 5.99
N MET A 135 -12.02 -0.84 6.35
CA MET A 135 -13.09 -0.58 5.39
C MET A 135 -12.76 0.72 4.63
N PRO A 136 -12.64 0.66 3.31
CA PRO A 136 -12.29 1.85 2.52
C PRO A 136 -13.21 3.05 2.76
N SER A 137 -12.67 4.19 3.12
CA SER A 137 -13.44 5.39 3.46
C SER A 137 -13.81 6.25 2.26
N CYS A 138 -12.88 6.37 1.32
CA CYS A 138 -12.94 7.30 0.17
C CYS A 138 -12.89 6.50 -1.14
N VAL A 139 -14.07 6.08 -1.61
CA VAL A 139 -14.25 5.42 -2.90
C VAL A 139 -15.39 6.12 -3.64
N PRO A 140 -15.06 6.89 -4.68
CA PRO A 140 -13.73 7.36 -5.10
C PRO A 140 -13.08 8.29 -4.07
N ALA A 141 -11.80 8.63 -4.28
CA ALA A 141 -11.05 9.55 -3.42
C ALA A 141 -11.78 10.88 -3.20
N THR A 142 -12.41 11.39 -4.25
CA THR A 142 -13.36 12.52 -4.20
C THR A 142 -14.53 12.29 -5.17
N ASN A 143 -15.64 13.02 -5.01
CA ASN A 143 -16.78 12.96 -5.93
C ASN A 143 -16.51 13.57 -7.33
N LEU A 144 -15.29 14.05 -7.56
CA LEU A 144 -14.86 14.64 -8.83
C LEU A 144 -14.23 13.63 -9.79
N GLU A 145 -14.12 12.38 -9.39
CA GLU A 145 -13.58 11.28 -10.22
C GLU A 145 -14.67 10.33 -10.72
N ASP A 146 -14.35 9.59 -11.77
CA ASP A 146 -15.19 8.50 -12.30
C ASP A 146 -14.55 7.17 -11.88
N SER A 147 -15.10 6.49 -10.87
CA SER A 147 -14.66 5.16 -10.40
C SER A 147 -15.68 4.07 -10.75
N GLY A 148 -15.33 2.83 -10.56
CA GLY A 148 -16.23 1.69 -10.77
C GLY A 148 -17.33 1.56 -9.70
N PHE A 149 -17.09 2.13 -8.51
CA PHE A 149 -18.01 2.09 -7.38
C PHE A 149 -17.97 3.39 -6.58
N VAL A 150 -19.07 3.69 -5.91
CA VAL A 150 -19.16 4.79 -4.93
C VAL A 150 -19.67 4.20 -3.63
N ILE A 151 -18.82 4.23 -2.58
CA ILE A 151 -19.18 3.63 -1.30
C ILE A 151 -19.90 4.63 -0.38
N SER A 152 -21.01 4.19 0.20
CA SER A 152 -21.77 4.95 1.21
C SER A 152 -21.63 4.32 2.60
N ALA A 153 -22.01 5.04 3.65
CA ALA A 153 -22.09 4.47 5.00
C ALA A 153 -23.06 3.29 5.10
N GLU A 154 -24.12 3.26 4.27
CA GLU A 154 -25.06 2.12 4.22
C GLU A 154 -24.41 0.87 3.67
N ASP A 155 -23.60 1.01 2.62
CA ASP A 155 -22.88 -0.12 2.00
C ASP A 155 -21.90 -0.78 2.98
N MET A 156 -21.28 0.00 3.85
CA MET A 156 -20.27 -0.48 4.82
C MET A 156 -20.85 -1.28 5.98
N LYS A 157 -22.15 -1.15 6.30
CA LYS A 157 -22.74 -1.64 7.55
C LYS A 157 -22.55 -3.11 7.80
N ALA A 158 -22.63 -3.93 6.76
CA ALA A 158 -22.53 -5.40 6.89
C ALA A 158 -21.10 -5.83 7.24
N ASP A 159 -20.10 -5.18 6.66
CA ASP A 159 -18.70 -5.62 6.74
C ASP A 159 -17.95 -4.97 7.91
N ILE A 160 -18.25 -3.70 8.24
CA ILE A 160 -17.54 -2.96 9.29
C ILE A 160 -17.69 -3.59 10.68
N ILE A 161 -18.73 -4.38 10.91
CA ILE A 161 -18.95 -5.08 12.19
C ILE A 161 -18.05 -6.31 12.36
N SER A 162 -17.46 -6.84 11.29
CA SER A 162 -16.57 -8.01 11.33
C SER A 162 -15.40 -7.77 12.28
N GLU A 163 -14.96 -8.84 12.98
CA GLU A 163 -13.74 -8.79 13.82
C GLU A 163 -12.48 -8.61 12.99
N ASP A 164 -12.48 -9.02 11.72
CA ASP A 164 -11.35 -8.86 10.80
C ASP A 164 -11.29 -7.48 10.14
N VAL A 165 -12.33 -6.66 10.29
CA VAL A 165 -12.36 -5.25 9.89
C VAL A 165 -12.09 -4.39 11.10
N LEU A 166 -10.89 -3.82 11.19
CA LEU A 166 -10.44 -3.08 12.37
C LEU A 166 -11.01 -1.66 12.44
N GLY A 167 -11.32 -1.09 11.31
CA GLY A 167 -11.75 0.29 11.25
C GLY A 167 -12.15 0.80 9.88
N LEU A 168 -12.20 2.11 9.79
CA LEU A 168 -12.39 2.87 8.56
C LEU A 168 -11.00 3.22 8.00
N GLY A 169 -10.74 2.89 6.75
CA GLY A 169 -9.50 3.14 6.05
C GLY A 169 -9.16 4.62 5.93
N GLU A 170 -8.00 4.92 5.42
CA GLU A 170 -7.47 6.28 5.33
C GLU A 170 -8.51 7.30 4.80
N PHE A 171 -8.78 8.33 5.60
CA PHE A 171 -9.77 9.34 5.23
C PHE A 171 -9.13 10.44 4.39
N MET A 172 -9.00 10.22 3.08
CA MET A 172 -8.29 11.10 2.14
C MET A 172 -9.01 12.43 1.89
N ASP A 173 -10.35 12.42 1.85
CA ASP A 173 -11.13 13.65 1.64
C ASP A 173 -11.28 14.48 2.93
N PHE A 174 -10.14 14.98 3.45
CA PHE A 174 -10.16 15.89 4.60
C PHE A 174 -10.92 17.18 4.34
N ASN A 175 -11.04 17.61 3.08
CA ASN A 175 -11.84 18.78 2.72
C ASN A 175 -13.33 18.56 2.99
N ALA A 176 -13.88 17.40 2.60
CA ALA A 176 -15.26 17.02 2.91
C ALA A 176 -15.50 17.01 4.42
N VAL A 177 -14.57 16.47 5.21
CA VAL A 177 -14.66 16.47 6.68
C VAL A 177 -14.72 17.89 7.23
N ILE A 178 -13.79 18.77 6.82
CA ILE A 178 -13.71 20.16 7.31
C ILE A 178 -14.93 20.98 6.89
N GLN A 179 -15.47 20.71 5.70
CA GLN A 179 -16.67 21.35 5.18
C GLN A 179 -17.97 20.74 5.74
N LYS A 180 -17.87 19.69 6.53
CA LYS A 180 -19.00 18.99 7.17
C LYS A 180 -19.93 18.34 6.12
N ASP A 181 -19.36 17.69 5.11
CA ASP A 181 -20.13 16.91 4.15
C ASP A 181 -20.83 15.75 4.86
N ASP A 182 -22.15 15.64 4.67
CA ASP A 182 -22.96 14.65 5.37
C ASP A 182 -22.52 13.22 5.06
N THR A 183 -22.11 12.92 3.82
CA THR A 183 -21.68 11.57 3.43
C THR A 183 -20.36 11.18 4.09
N ALA A 184 -19.43 12.12 4.24
CA ALA A 184 -18.18 11.91 4.97
C ALA A 184 -18.45 11.69 6.46
N LEU A 185 -19.29 12.53 7.07
CA LEU A 185 -19.62 12.44 8.50
C LEU A 185 -20.39 11.15 8.83
N ASP A 186 -21.31 10.69 7.97
CA ASP A 186 -22.06 9.44 8.17
C ASP A 186 -21.12 8.22 8.26
N LYS A 187 -20.07 8.14 7.45
CA LYS A 187 -19.07 7.09 7.51
C LYS A 187 -18.27 7.11 8.82
N ILE A 188 -17.83 8.30 9.24
CA ILE A 188 -17.12 8.52 10.51
C ILE A 188 -18.01 8.11 11.69
N LEU A 189 -19.27 8.54 11.71
CA LEU A 189 -20.23 8.21 12.76
C LEU A 189 -20.54 6.71 12.79
N LEU A 190 -20.62 6.05 11.63
CA LEU A 190 -20.78 4.61 11.55
C LEU A 190 -19.60 3.88 12.23
N ALA A 191 -18.38 4.21 11.86
CA ALA A 191 -17.17 3.63 12.47
C ALA A 191 -17.15 3.88 13.99
N GLY A 192 -17.43 5.11 14.42
CA GLY A 192 -17.48 5.49 15.82
C GLY A 192 -18.55 4.72 16.62
N SER A 193 -19.72 4.42 16.01
CA SER A 193 -20.79 3.66 16.65
C SER A 193 -20.39 2.23 17.03
N TYR A 194 -19.47 1.64 16.26
CA TYR A 194 -18.89 0.31 16.51
C TYR A 194 -17.53 0.37 17.22
N LYS A 195 -17.07 1.55 17.66
CA LYS A 195 -15.76 1.76 18.29
C LYS A 195 -14.58 1.30 17.43
N LYS A 196 -14.73 1.42 16.15
CA LYS A 196 -13.69 1.10 15.17
C LYS A 196 -12.69 2.24 15.06
N ILE A 197 -11.44 1.92 14.73
CA ILE A 197 -10.39 2.90 14.46
C ILE A 197 -10.71 3.65 13.16
N ILE A 198 -10.27 4.91 13.06
CA ILE A 198 -10.38 5.69 11.83
C ILE A 198 -8.97 6.13 11.44
N ASP A 199 -8.48 5.62 10.32
CA ASP A 199 -7.19 6.02 9.79
C ASP A 199 -7.28 7.34 9.04
N GLY A 200 -6.20 8.09 9.08
CA GLY A 200 -6.11 9.39 8.45
C GLY A 200 -5.09 9.45 7.31
N HIS A 201 -5.32 10.45 6.47
CA HIS A 201 -4.48 10.83 5.35
C HIS A 201 -4.59 12.36 5.21
N SER A 202 -3.57 13.09 5.69
CA SER A 202 -3.69 14.55 5.78
C SER A 202 -2.43 15.30 5.36
N PRO A 203 -1.96 15.14 4.09
CA PRO A 203 -0.76 15.80 3.62
C PRO A 203 -0.90 17.32 3.70
N ASN A 204 0.11 17.99 4.27
CA ASN A 204 0.18 19.45 4.41
C ASN A 204 -0.94 20.12 5.24
N LEU A 205 -1.85 19.35 5.87
CA LEU A 205 -2.92 19.91 6.70
C LEU A 205 -2.35 20.44 8.01
N LYS A 206 -2.68 21.68 8.40
CA LYS A 206 -2.08 22.38 9.55
C LYS A 206 -3.12 23.18 10.36
N GLY A 207 -2.75 23.51 11.59
CA GLY A 207 -3.48 24.47 12.44
C GLY A 207 -4.93 24.08 12.71
N ASN A 208 -5.87 25.02 12.53
CA ASN A 208 -7.29 24.79 12.81
C ASN A 208 -7.93 23.75 11.89
N SER A 209 -7.48 23.63 10.65
CA SER A 209 -7.97 22.61 9.73
C SER A 209 -7.58 21.21 10.20
N LEU A 210 -6.35 21.04 10.69
CA LEU A 210 -5.93 19.76 11.30
C LEU A 210 -6.72 19.48 12.59
N ASN A 211 -6.98 20.49 13.43
CA ASN A 211 -7.83 20.33 14.61
C ASN A 211 -9.24 19.85 14.23
N ALA A 212 -9.85 20.45 13.18
CA ALA A 212 -11.16 20.06 12.70
C ALA A 212 -11.21 18.63 12.16
N TYR A 213 -10.13 18.18 11.50
CA TYR A 213 -9.99 16.82 11.01
C TYR A 213 -9.84 15.82 12.17
N VAL A 214 -8.93 16.08 13.10
CA VAL A 214 -8.63 15.19 14.24
C VAL A 214 -9.79 15.08 15.24
N CYS A 215 -10.56 16.16 15.45
CA CYS A 215 -11.67 16.13 16.42
C CYS A 215 -12.82 15.18 16.02
N THR A 216 -12.82 14.64 14.80
CA THR A 216 -13.79 13.65 14.34
C THR A 216 -13.45 12.21 14.80
N GLY A 217 -12.31 12.01 15.45
CA GLY A 217 -11.87 10.72 15.95
C GLY A 217 -10.83 10.03 15.06
N ILE A 218 -10.33 10.70 14.03
CA ILE A 218 -9.21 10.22 13.21
C ILE A 218 -7.97 10.05 14.09
N ASN A 219 -7.33 8.90 14.00
CA ASN A 219 -6.38 8.41 15.01
C ASN A 219 -4.95 8.24 14.50
N THR A 220 -4.75 8.10 13.18
CA THR A 220 -3.44 7.88 12.54
C THR A 220 -3.17 8.88 11.42
N ASP A 221 -1.92 8.99 10.96
CA ASP A 221 -1.53 9.69 9.73
C ASP A 221 -0.19 9.15 9.23
N HIS A 222 -0.11 8.73 7.96
CA HIS A 222 1.10 8.23 7.30
C HIS A 222 1.72 9.23 6.32
N GLU A 223 1.10 10.42 6.14
CA GLU A 223 1.49 11.42 5.14
C GLU A 223 2.54 12.42 5.63
N CYS A 224 3.00 12.32 6.89
CA CYS A 224 4.06 13.20 7.37
C CYS A 224 5.33 13.05 6.55
N SER A 225 5.83 14.16 6.03
CA SER A 225 7.08 14.25 5.26
C SER A 225 8.16 15.10 5.92
N THR A 226 7.80 15.88 6.93
CA THR A 226 8.68 16.78 7.68
C THR A 226 8.56 16.57 9.19
N LEU A 227 9.59 16.97 9.92
CA LEU A 227 9.57 16.95 11.39
C LEU A 227 8.46 17.82 11.98
N GLU A 228 8.21 18.98 11.36
CA GLU A 228 7.13 19.89 11.78
C GLU A 228 5.75 19.21 11.69
N GLU A 229 5.48 18.50 10.60
CA GLU A 229 4.25 17.73 10.44
C GLU A 229 4.14 16.62 11.47
N MET A 230 5.22 15.85 11.68
CA MET A 230 5.27 14.79 12.69
C MET A 230 4.95 15.34 14.10
N GLU A 231 5.62 16.42 14.53
CA GLU A 231 5.39 17.06 15.83
C GLU A 231 3.94 17.58 15.96
N ASP A 232 3.41 18.16 14.88
CA ASP A 232 2.06 18.70 14.84
C ASP A 232 0.98 17.62 15.02
N ARG A 233 1.15 16.42 14.43
CA ARG A 233 0.26 15.26 14.62
C ARG A 233 0.42 14.66 16.02
N LEU A 234 1.64 14.40 16.45
CA LEU A 234 1.92 13.83 17.79
C LEU A 234 1.35 14.70 18.93
N SER A 235 1.47 16.04 18.82
CA SER A 235 0.93 16.98 19.79
C SER A 235 -0.59 16.94 19.90
N ARG A 236 -1.30 16.46 18.88
CA ARG A 236 -2.74 16.25 18.85
C ARG A 236 -3.17 14.83 19.19
N GLY A 237 -2.22 13.98 19.59
CA GLY A 237 -2.49 12.61 20.01
C GLY A 237 -2.66 11.61 18.88
N ILE A 238 -2.36 11.99 17.63
CA ILE A 238 -2.37 11.09 16.46
C ILE A 238 -1.18 10.14 16.54
N TYR A 239 -1.37 8.89 16.11
CA TYR A 239 -0.27 7.99 15.80
C TYR A 239 0.33 8.36 14.45
N VAL A 240 1.65 8.54 14.40
CA VAL A 240 2.37 8.80 13.15
C VAL A 240 2.92 7.49 12.61
N GLN A 241 2.48 7.14 11.41
CA GLN A 241 2.96 5.96 10.69
C GLN A 241 4.16 6.37 9.82
N LEU A 242 5.33 5.82 10.16
CA LEU A 242 6.62 6.13 9.53
C LEU A 242 6.75 5.31 8.24
N ARG A 243 6.41 5.94 7.13
CA ARG A 243 6.25 5.29 5.83
C ARG A 243 7.58 5.08 5.09
N GLN A 244 7.78 3.85 4.60
CA GLN A 244 8.87 3.52 3.67
C GLN A 244 8.36 2.52 2.62
N GLY A 245 7.76 3.07 1.57
CA GLY A 245 7.25 2.33 0.42
C GLY A 245 8.24 2.21 -0.72
N SER A 246 7.73 2.00 -1.93
CA SER A 246 8.50 2.01 -3.18
C SER A 246 8.52 3.38 -3.85
N ALA A 247 7.49 4.20 -3.65
CA ALA A 247 7.38 5.57 -4.16
C ALA A 247 7.68 6.62 -3.07
N CYS A 248 7.12 6.43 -1.87
CA CYS A 248 7.22 7.38 -0.77
C CYS A 248 8.21 6.91 0.29
N HIS A 249 9.24 7.72 0.57
CA HIS A 249 10.39 7.38 1.43
C HIS A 249 10.52 8.37 2.59
N ASN A 250 9.50 8.45 3.46
CA ASN A 250 9.44 9.45 4.52
C ASN A 250 10.24 9.05 5.78
N LEU A 251 10.46 7.76 6.02
CA LEU A 251 11.08 7.22 7.24
C LEU A 251 12.36 7.97 7.63
N LYS A 252 13.33 8.10 6.72
CA LYS A 252 14.63 8.74 7.02
C LYS A 252 14.51 10.21 7.42
N ALA A 253 13.54 10.94 6.84
CA ALA A 253 13.31 12.35 7.16
C ALA A 253 12.70 12.51 8.57
N LEU A 254 11.95 11.52 9.05
CA LEU A 254 11.23 11.57 10.32
C LEU A 254 12.01 10.98 11.50
N ILE A 255 13.03 10.15 11.26
CA ILE A 255 13.84 9.53 12.32
C ILE A 255 14.36 10.55 13.35
N PRO A 256 14.89 11.75 12.97
CA PRO A 256 15.38 12.70 13.96
C PRO A 256 14.32 13.23 14.94
N GLY A 257 13.03 13.09 14.63
CA GLY A 257 11.93 13.47 15.51
C GLY A 257 11.56 12.42 16.54
N ILE A 258 12.08 11.19 16.43
CA ILE A 258 11.78 10.09 17.35
C ILE A 258 12.59 10.24 18.66
N ASN A 259 11.93 10.08 19.80
CA ASN A 259 12.57 10.13 21.11
C ASN A 259 11.90 9.16 22.11
N GLU A 260 12.43 9.08 23.34
CA GLU A 260 11.98 8.16 24.40
C GLU A 260 10.52 8.40 24.85
N PHE A 261 9.92 9.56 24.57
CA PHE A 261 8.55 9.88 24.96
C PHE A 261 7.56 9.56 23.85
N ASN A 262 7.89 9.92 22.61
CA ASN A 262 6.95 9.90 21.50
C ASN A 262 6.99 8.60 20.67
N PHE A 263 8.04 7.77 20.77
CA PHE A 263 8.15 6.53 19.99
C PHE A 263 6.93 5.62 20.14
N ARG A 264 6.21 5.68 21.27
CA ARG A 264 4.99 4.91 21.53
C ARG A 264 3.79 5.33 20.68
N ARG A 265 3.89 6.48 20.01
CA ARG A 265 2.92 6.99 19.07
C ARG A 265 3.45 6.96 17.63
N CYS A 266 4.57 6.26 17.40
CA CYS A 266 5.12 6.00 16.09
C CYS A 266 4.88 4.54 15.72
N LEU A 267 4.44 4.31 14.49
CA LEU A 267 4.22 2.98 13.89
C LEU A 267 5.08 2.85 12.64
N LEU A 268 5.40 1.64 12.20
CA LEU A 268 6.05 1.42 10.91
C LEU A 268 5.01 0.97 9.88
N CYS A 269 5.09 1.51 8.68
CA CYS A 269 4.22 1.10 7.58
C CYS A 269 4.97 1.11 6.24
N SER A 270 4.49 0.29 5.31
CA SER A 270 5.04 0.22 3.96
C SER A 270 4.24 1.03 2.94
N ASP A 271 2.93 1.20 3.13
CA ASP A 271 2.05 1.84 2.18
C ASP A 271 2.11 1.12 0.80
N ASP A 272 2.52 1.79 -0.27
CA ASP A 272 2.73 1.20 -1.60
C ASP A 272 4.09 0.50 -1.70
N ARG A 273 4.11 -0.84 -1.69
CA ARG A 273 5.38 -1.59 -1.76
C ARG A 273 5.37 -2.66 -2.85
N GLN A 274 6.24 -2.48 -3.83
CA GLN A 274 6.36 -3.36 -5.00
C GLN A 274 7.20 -4.60 -4.74
N PRO A 275 6.98 -5.71 -5.48
CA PRO A 275 7.74 -6.95 -5.33
C PRO A 275 9.25 -6.75 -5.50
N LYS A 276 9.68 -5.94 -6.47
CA LYS A 276 11.09 -5.61 -6.67
C LYS A 276 11.73 -5.10 -5.37
N THR A 277 11.11 -4.11 -4.73
CA THR A 277 11.62 -3.49 -3.51
C THR A 277 11.63 -4.49 -2.35
N ILE A 278 10.60 -5.36 -2.25
CA ILE A 278 10.56 -6.42 -1.23
C ILE A 278 11.73 -7.40 -1.42
N PHE A 279 12.00 -7.86 -2.65
CA PHE A 279 13.08 -8.80 -2.91
C PHE A 279 14.48 -8.19 -2.78
N GLU A 280 14.66 -6.90 -3.09
CA GLU A 280 15.96 -6.22 -3.03
C GLU A 280 16.30 -5.68 -1.64
N GLU A 281 15.35 -5.14 -0.91
CA GLU A 281 15.56 -4.45 0.37
C GLU A 281 15.01 -5.23 1.56
N GLY A 282 13.94 -6.01 1.37
CA GLY A 282 13.14 -6.62 2.40
C GLY A 282 11.81 -5.89 2.65
N HIS A 283 11.19 -6.15 3.79
CA HIS A 283 9.94 -5.53 4.22
C HIS A 283 10.15 -4.69 5.50
N LEU A 284 9.46 -4.99 6.60
CA LEU A 284 9.61 -4.22 7.84
C LEU A 284 10.98 -4.35 8.51
N GLU A 285 11.72 -5.46 8.31
CA GLU A 285 13.08 -5.59 8.83
C GLU A 285 14.05 -4.57 8.19
N TYR A 286 13.76 -4.10 6.98
CA TYR A 286 14.47 -2.97 6.38
C TYR A 286 14.24 -1.66 7.16
N HIS A 287 13.02 -1.43 7.62
CA HIS A 287 12.69 -0.26 8.46
C HIS A 287 13.43 -0.34 9.79
N LEU A 288 13.41 -1.52 10.46
CA LEU A 288 14.13 -1.75 11.70
C LEU A 288 15.64 -1.48 11.56
N ARG A 289 16.26 -2.05 10.52
CA ARG A 289 17.66 -1.83 10.18
C ARG A 289 17.98 -0.35 9.95
N THR A 290 17.10 0.36 9.25
CA THR A 290 17.26 1.80 8.97
C THR A 290 17.21 2.61 10.27
N LEU A 291 16.27 2.32 11.16
CA LEU A 291 16.13 2.97 12.47
C LEU A 291 17.36 2.74 13.36
N VAL A 292 17.79 1.48 13.49
CA VAL A 292 18.91 1.13 14.38
C VAL A 292 20.23 1.70 13.87
N ARG A 293 20.47 1.69 12.57
CA ARG A 293 21.65 2.34 11.96
C ARG A 293 21.66 3.87 12.16
N ALA A 294 20.49 4.47 12.35
CA ALA A 294 20.35 5.89 12.68
C ALA A 294 20.41 6.18 14.20
N GLY A 295 20.63 5.15 15.04
CA GLY A 295 20.84 5.31 16.49
C GLY A 295 19.60 5.07 17.36
N ILE A 296 18.46 4.67 16.80
CA ILE A 296 17.29 4.25 17.57
C ILE A 296 17.60 2.88 18.20
N SER A 297 17.24 2.68 19.49
CA SER A 297 17.48 1.39 20.12
C SER A 297 16.66 0.26 19.46
N PRO A 298 17.19 -0.97 19.36
CA PRO A 298 16.46 -2.09 18.77
C PRO A 298 15.10 -2.34 19.43
N VAL A 299 14.99 -2.17 20.75
CA VAL A 299 13.74 -2.33 21.49
C VAL A 299 12.70 -1.28 21.08
N MET A 300 13.11 -0.02 20.93
CA MET A 300 12.21 1.04 20.43
C MET A 300 11.78 0.77 18.98
N ALA A 301 12.73 0.37 18.12
CA ALA A 301 12.44 0.05 16.72
C ALA A 301 11.43 -1.10 16.61
N LEU A 302 11.67 -2.21 17.31
CA LEU A 302 10.74 -3.35 17.36
C LEU A 302 9.39 -2.96 17.95
N SER A 303 9.34 -2.10 18.98
CA SER A 303 8.05 -1.64 19.53
C SER A 303 7.19 -0.94 18.49
N MET A 304 7.79 -0.14 17.60
CA MET A 304 7.07 0.57 16.53
C MET A 304 6.52 -0.36 15.43
N ALA A 305 7.10 -1.57 15.30
CA ALA A 305 6.62 -2.60 14.34
C ALA A 305 5.79 -3.70 15.03
N THR A 306 5.46 -3.61 16.30
CA THR A 306 4.79 -4.68 17.05
C THR A 306 3.78 -4.13 18.04
N VAL A 307 4.17 -3.91 19.32
CA VAL A 307 3.26 -3.52 20.39
C VAL A 307 2.54 -2.20 20.12
N ASN A 308 3.20 -1.22 19.51
CA ASN A 308 2.54 0.06 19.19
C ASN A 308 1.43 -0.11 18.16
N VAL A 309 1.64 -0.97 17.15
CA VAL A 309 0.61 -1.32 16.16
C VAL A 309 -0.54 -2.07 16.83
N SER A 310 -0.20 -3.06 17.67
CA SER A 310 -1.18 -3.81 18.46
C SER A 310 -2.05 -2.88 19.34
N ASP A 311 -1.45 -1.93 20.02
CA ASP A 311 -2.16 -0.97 20.87
C ASP A 311 -3.03 -0.01 20.04
N CYS A 312 -2.52 0.49 18.90
CA CYS A 312 -3.25 1.39 18.02
C CYS A 312 -4.52 0.75 17.45
N TYR A 313 -4.40 -0.48 16.95
CA TYR A 313 -5.49 -1.20 16.28
C TYR A 313 -6.24 -2.19 17.18
N HIS A 314 -6.00 -2.15 18.50
CA HIS A 314 -6.66 -2.97 19.52
C HIS A 314 -6.48 -4.49 19.32
N LEU A 315 -5.36 -4.92 18.73
CA LEU A 315 -4.98 -6.31 18.51
C LEU A 315 -4.24 -6.88 19.76
N PHE A 316 -4.90 -6.84 20.91
CA PHE A 316 -4.29 -7.15 22.22
C PHE A 316 -3.89 -8.61 22.41
N ASP A 317 -4.14 -9.47 21.44
CA ASP A 317 -3.72 -10.88 21.44
C ASP A 317 -2.27 -11.11 21.00
N ARG A 318 -1.56 -10.08 20.52
CA ARG A 318 -0.22 -10.13 19.92
C ARG A 318 0.64 -8.89 20.23
N GLY A 319 1.78 -8.73 19.54
CA GLY A 319 2.65 -7.55 19.62
C GLY A 319 3.66 -7.59 20.78
N ILE A 320 3.53 -8.52 21.75
CA ILE A 320 4.49 -8.77 22.82
C ILE A 320 4.67 -10.27 23.06
N ILE A 321 5.81 -10.67 23.64
CA ILE A 321 6.03 -12.04 24.12
C ILE A 321 5.55 -12.13 25.57
N ALA A 322 4.35 -12.67 25.76
CA ALA A 322 3.77 -12.84 27.08
C ALA A 322 2.82 -14.06 27.11
N PRO A 323 2.65 -14.73 28.27
CA PRO A 323 1.73 -15.85 28.41
C PRO A 323 0.31 -15.50 27.95
N GLY A 324 -0.31 -16.38 27.18
CA GLY A 324 -1.65 -16.22 26.61
C GLY A 324 -1.72 -15.42 25.30
N LYS A 325 -0.61 -14.85 24.84
CA LYS A 325 -0.55 -14.19 23.52
C LYS A 325 -0.33 -15.21 22.40
N ARG A 326 -0.70 -14.85 21.19
CA ARG A 326 -0.41 -15.61 19.97
C ARG A 326 1.11 -15.83 19.85
N ALA A 327 1.49 -17.03 19.45
CA ALA A 327 2.87 -17.35 19.14
C ALA A 327 3.22 -16.96 17.71
N ASP A 328 3.01 -15.67 17.38
CA ASP A 328 3.47 -15.03 16.15
C ASP A 328 4.85 -14.43 16.49
N LEU A 329 5.92 -15.05 15.95
CA LEU A 329 7.29 -14.81 16.38
C LEU A 329 8.23 -14.72 15.20
N VAL A 330 9.25 -13.86 15.34
CA VAL A 330 10.39 -13.80 14.42
C VAL A 330 11.67 -14.14 15.17
N ILE A 331 12.48 -14.99 14.57
CA ILE A 331 13.81 -15.31 15.07
C ILE A 331 14.84 -14.56 14.22
N PHE A 332 15.54 -13.61 14.85
CA PHE A 332 16.63 -12.85 14.23
C PHE A 332 18.00 -13.39 14.67
N ASP A 333 18.96 -13.38 13.77
CA ASP A 333 20.35 -13.72 14.11
C ASP A 333 21.03 -12.60 14.90
N ASP A 334 20.68 -11.34 14.61
CA ASP A 334 21.13 -10.16 15.36
C ASP A 334 20.06 -9.04 15.36
N LEU A 335 20.24 -8.01 16.20
CA LEU A 335 19.35 -6.85 16.31
C LEU A 335 19.96 -5.56 15.73
N TYR A 336 20.92 -5.67 14.83
CA TYR A 336 21.51 -4.54 14.11
C TYR A 336 21.09 -4.55 12.64
N ASP A 337 21.27 -5.69 11.98
CA ASP A 337 20.88 -5.89 10.58
C ASP A 337 19.57 -6.67 10.41
N PHE A 338 19.07 -7.29 11.49
CA PHE A 338 17.80 -8.03 11.54
C PHE A 338 17.68 -9.14 10.48
N PRO A 339 18.69 -10.01 10.29
CA PRO A 339 18.53 -11.14 9.39
C PRO A 339 17.54 -12.14 9.99
N VAL A 340 16.49 -12.45 9.21
CA VAL A 340 15.41 -13.35 9.64
C VAL A 340 15.82 -14.79 9.41
N SER A 341 15.90 -15.57 10.49
CA SER A 341 16.22 -17.00 10.47
C SER A 341 14.99 -17.88 10.36
N SER A 342 13.93 -17.58 11.14
CA SER A 342 12.65 -18.29 11.09
C SER A 342 11.50 -17.39 11.49
N VAL A 343 10.31 -17.71 10.98
CA VAL A 343 9.06 -17.03 11.30
C VAL A 343 8.03 -18.06 11.72
N PHE A 344 7.36 -17.79 12.83
CA PHE A 344 6.28 -18.60 13.38
C PHE A 344 4.99 -17.77 13.38
N ILE A 345 3.88 -18.39 12.98
CA ILE A 345 2.53 -17.84 13.11
C ILE A 345 1.66 -18.89 13.80
N LEU A 346 1.00 -18.50 14.89
CA LEU A 346 0.30 -19.42 15.78
C LEU A 346 1.13 -20.65 16.18
N GLY A 347 2.44 -20.45 16.43
CA GLY A 347 3.38 -21.50 16.83
C GLY A 347 3.80 -22.47 15.72
N GLU A 348 3.27 -22.31 14.51
CA GLU A 348 3.69 -23.06 13.34
C GLU A 348 4.82 -22.32 12.60
N GLU A 349 5.89 -23.01 12.25
CA GLU A 349 6.99 -22.43 11.49
C GLU A 349 6.57 -22.29 10.03
N VAL A 350 6.37 -21.05 9.58
CA VAL A 350 5.83 -20.70 8.25
C VAL A 350 6.89 -20.18 7.28
N ALA A 351 8.06 -19.79 7.79
CA ALA A 351 9.19 -19.43 6.94
C ALA A 351 10.53 -19.73 7.65
N ARG A 352 11.55 -20.07 6.85
CA ARG A 352 12.91 -20.33 7.31
C ARG A 352 13.92 -19.95 6.23
N ASP A 353 15.00 -19.27 6.63
CA ASP A 353 16.11 -18.88 5.76
C ASP A 353 15.64 -18.21 4.45
N GLY A 354 14.71 -17.25 4.57
CA GLY A 354 14.16 -16.51 3.45
C GLY A 354 13.16 -17.28 2.58
N LYS A 355 12.75 -18.50 2.98
CA LYS A 355 11.80 -19.33 2.22
C LYS A 355 10.48 -19.49 2.95
N TYR A 356 9.40 -19.22 2.27
CA TYR A 356 8.06 -19.55 2.72
C TYR A 356 7.82 -21.07 2.66
N LEU A 357 7.22 -21.66 3.69
CA LEU A 357 7.13 -23.12 3.87
C LEU A 357 5.74 -23.71 3.65
N ARG A 358 4.69 -22.88 3.59
CA ARG A 358 3.33 -23.37 3.39
C ARG A 358 2.97 -23.41 1.91
N ASP A 359 2.19 -24.41 1.54
CA ASP A 359 1.52 -24.43 0.25
C ASP A 359 0.41 -23.38 0.23
N THR A 360 0.35 -22.60 -0.84
CA THR A 360 -0.71 -21.63 -1.07
C THR A 360 -1.52 -22.00 -2.29
N LYS A 361 -2.84 -21.87 -2.19
CA LYS A 361 -3.76 -22.02 -3.32
C LYS A 361 -4.21 -20.63 -3.75
N ARG A 362 -4.32 -20.41 -5.05
CA ARG A 362 -4.92 -19.19 -5.55
C ARG A 362 -6.43 -19.22 -5.33
N TYR A 363 -6.95 -18.07 -4.93
CA TYR A 363 -8.39 -17.87 -4.86
C TYR A 363 -8.96 -17.62 -6.27
N ASP A 364 -10.23 -17.96 -6.48
CA ASP A 364 -10.91 -17.75 -7.77
C ASP A 364 -11.09 -16.25 -8.05
N ILE A 365 -10.64 -15.79 -9.22
CA ILE A 365 -10.68 -14.40 -9.65
C ILE A 365 -11.92 -14.05 -10.48
N SER A 366 -12.81 -14.99 -10.74
CA SER A 366 -13.92 -14.83 -11.70
C SER A 366 -14.86 -13.66 -11.39
N GLU A 367 -15.06 -13.31 -10.12
CA GLU A 367 -15.92 -12.19 -9.71
C GLU A 367 -15.27 -10.82 -9.81
N VAL A 368 -13.93 -10.76 -9.96
CA VAL A 368 -13.14 -9.53 -10.00
C VAL A 368 -12.29 -9.42 -11.27
N SER A 369 -12.53 -10.27 -12.26
CA SER A 369 -11.94 -10.20 -13.61
C SER A 369 -12.84 -9.43 -14.59
N ASP A 370 -12.35 -9.25 -15.82
CA ASP A 370 -13.07 -8.60 -16.94
C ASP A 370 -13.58 -7.17 -16.62
N THR A 371 -12.79 -6.41 -15.88
CA THR A 371 -13.17 -5.07 -15.40
C THR A 371 -12.80 -3.94 -16.36
N VAL A 372 -12.26 -4.23 -17.54
CA VAL A 372 -11.86 -3.23 -18.55
C VAL A 372 -12.91 -3.08 -19.64
N CYS A 373 -13.82 -2.12 -19.47
CA CYS A 373 -14.97 -1.88 -20.37
C CYS A 373 -14.69 -0.73 -21.33
N LEU A 374 -14.10 -1.00 -22.52
CA LEU A 374 -13.69 0.00 -23.52
C LEU A 374 -14.41 -0.12 -24.87
N ASN A 375 -15.65 -0.63 -24.93
CA ASN A 375 -16.34 -0.84 -26.22
C ASN A 375 -16.65 0.46 -26.98
N ASN A 376 -16.76 1.58 -26.25
CA ASN A 376 -17.01 2.90 -26.83
C ASN A 376 -15.73 3.71 -27.10
N PHE A 377 -14.56 3.20 -26.71
CA PHE A 377 -13.29 3.86 -26.99
C PHE A 377 -12.87 3.68 -28.44
N LYS A 378 -12.40 4.74 -29.06
CA LYS A 378 -11.90 4.76 -30.46
C LYS A 378 -10.61 5.56 -30.53
N LYS A 379 -9.72 5.20 -31.47
CA LYS A 379 -8.43 5.86 -31.68
C LYS A 379 -8.57 7.37 -31.90
N GLU A 380 -9.61 7.81 -32.62
CA GLU A 380 -9.86 9.23 -32.91
C GLU A 380 -10.07 10.06 -31.63
N MET A 381 -10.46 9.44 -30.52
CA MET A 381 -10.61 10.12 -29.21
C MET A 381 -9.28 10.54 -28.59
N LEU A 382 -8.16 10.02 -29.10
CA LEU A 382 -6.81 10.45 -28.71
C LEU A 382 -6.35 11.72 -29.45
N GLN A 383 -7.10 12.19 -30.44
CA GLN A 383 -6.77 13.41 -31.18
C GLN A 383 -6.94 14.64 -30.29
N MET A 384 -5.84 15.33 -29.98
CA MET A 384 -5.86 16.53 -29.16
C MET A 384 -5.95 17.78 -30.04
N TRP A 385 -7.15 18.38 -30.12
CA TRP A 385 -7.43 19.61 -30.84
C TRP A 385 -7.20 20.83 -29.96
N LEU A 386 -6.37 21.78 -30.43
CA LEU A 386 -5.97 22.96 -29.67
C LEU A 386 -6.13 24.22 -30.55
N LYS A 387 -6.57 25.33 -29.96
CA LYS A 387 -6.67 26.64 -30.60
C LYS A 387 -5.42 27.48 -30.37
N SER A 388 -4.71 27.26 -29.21
CA SER A 388 -3.49 27.97 -28.83
C SER A 388 -2.26 27.05 -28.88
N ASN A 389 -1.07 27.63 -29.08
CA ASN A 389 0.21 26.95 -28.88
C ASN A 389 0.67 27.03 -27.43
N ASP A 390 0.10 27.93 -26.63
CA ASP A 390 0.44 28.10 -25.23
C ASP A 390 -0.56 27.32 -24.40
N VAL A 391 -0.06 26.32 -23.62
CA VAL A 391 -0.88 25.35 -22.91
C VAL A 391 -0.35 25.12 -21.49
N TYR A 392 -1.22 24.64 -20.59
CA TYR A 392 -0.81 24.07 -19.33
C TYR A 392 -0.30 22.64 -19.52
N ALA A 393 0.78 22.33 -18.82
CA ALA A 393 1.34 20.98 -18.74
C ALA A 393 1.50 20.55 -17.29
N ILE A 394 1.34 19.25 -17.05
CA ILE A 394 1.63 18.57 -15.79
C ILE A 394 3.12 18.29 -15.80
N GLU A 395 3.90 19.10 -15.08
CA GLU A 395 5.35 18.91 -14.97
C GLU A 395 5.67 17.96 -13.83
N MET A 396 6.21 16.79 -14.16
CA MET A 396 6.57 15.76 -13.19
C MET A 396 7.81 16.17 -12.39
N ILE A 397 7.78 15.89 -11.10
CA ILE A 397 8.91 16.10 -10.18
C ILE A 397 9.58 14.76 -9.95
N ALA A 398 10.87 14.66 -10.29
CA ALA A 398 11.63 13.44 -10.10
C ALA A 398 11.68 13.01 -8.62
N GLY A 399 11.58 11.69 -8.39
CA GLY A 399 11.66 11.08 -7.07
C GLY A 399 10.40 11.16 -6.22
N GLY A 400 9.23 11.54 -6.81
CA GLY A 400 7.98 11.62 -6.06
C GLY A 400 6.73 11.53 -6.92
N VAL A 401 5.59 11.69 -6.26
CA VAL A 401 4.24 11.67 -6.86
C VAL A 401 3.69 13.08 -7.11
N LEU A 402 4.46 14.11 -6.74
CA LEU A 402 4.09 15.51 -6.90
C LEU A 402 4.22 15.96 -8.35
N SER A 403 3.43 16.94 -8.73
CA SER A 403 3.52 17.61 -10.04
C SER A 403 3.41 19.12 -9.88
N LYS A 404 3.88 19.87 -10.90
CA LYS A 404 3.75 21.33 -10.98
C LYS A 404 2.88 21.72 -12.17
N LYS A 405 2.11 22.80 -12.00
CA LYS A 405 1.40 23.45 -13.09
C LYS A 405 2.35 24.35 -13.84
N SER A 406 2.72 23.98 -15.07
CA SER A 406 3.62 24.78 -15.91
C SER A 406 2.95 25.25 -17.19
N LYS A 407 3.34 26.44 -17.67
CA LYS A 407 2.95 26.93 -19.00
C LYS A 407 4.05 26.62 -19.98
N ILE A 408 3.69 25.98 -21.09
CA ILE A 408 4.63 25.63 -22.16
C ILE A 408 4.09 26.02 -23.53
N ARG A 409 5.01 26.16 -24.47
CA ARG A 409 4.65 26.38 -25.88
C ARG A 409 4.89 25.13 -26.69
N ILE A 410 3.83 24.59 -27.28
CA ILE A 410 3.83 23.35 -28.06
C ILE A 410 3.76 23.61 -29.57
N LYS A 411 4.04 22.56 -30.37
CA LYS A 411 3.79 22.57 -31.82
C LYS A 411 2.40 22.04 -32.15
N ARG A 412 1.77 22.66 -33.16
CA ARG A 412 0.50 22.22 -33.73
C ARG A 412 0.60 22.12 -35.24
N ARG A 413 -0.13 21.19 -35.81
CA ARG A 413 -0.36 21.09 -37.26
C ARG A 413 -1.87 20.95 -37.53
N ASP A 414 -2.43 21.87 -38.27
CA ASP A 414 -3.88 21.89 -38.61
C ASP A 414 -4.80 21.80 -37.35
N GLY A 415 -4.36 22.45 -36.25
CA GLY A 415 -5.07 22.43 -34.96
C GLY A 415 -4.78 21.23 -34.04
N LEU A 416 -4.11 20.21 -34.55
CA LEU A 416 -3.76 19.03 -33.76
C LEU A 416 -2.39 19.19 -33.05
N PHE A 417 -2.28 18.68 -31.83
CA PHE A 417 -1.00 18.56 -31.13
C PHE A 417 -0.02 17.71 -31.93
N VAL A 418 1.22 18.17 -32.00
CA VAL A 418 2.34 17.43 -32.62
C VAL A 418 3.45 17.29 -31.58
N PHE A 419 3.87 16.07 -31.36
CA PHE A 419 5.00 15.76 -30.48
C PHE A 419 6.28 16.45 -30.96
N ASP A 420 7.03 17.02 -30.04
CA ASP A 420 8.34 17.65 -30.28
C ASP A 420 9.31 17.19 -29.18
N GLU A 421 10.25 16.34 -29.55
CA GLU A 421 11.29 15.84 -28.64
C GLU A 421 12.08 16.98 -27.95
N GLY A 422 12.22 18.13 -28.63
CA GLY A 422 12.99 19.27 -28.13
C GLY A 422 12.40 19.98 -26.90
N ILE A 423 11.11 19.76 -26.60
CA ILE A 423 10.42 20.40 -25.46
C ILE A 423 10.06 19.43 -24.33
N ASP A 424 10.40 18.13 -24.46
CA ASP A 424 10.07 17.07 -23.49
C ASP A 424 8.62 17.17 -22.99
N ALA A 425 7.67 17.24 -23.93
CA ALA A 425 6.24 17.34 -23.64
C ALA A 425 5.47 16.31 -24.47
N CYS A 426 4.77 15.42 -23.78
CA CYS A 426 4.05 14.33 -24.41
C CYS A 426 2.56 14.39 -24.12
N LYS A 427 1.76 13.88 -25.05
CA LYS A 427 0.34 13.70 -24.84
C LYS A 427 0.10 12.60 -23.80
N CYS A 428 -0.81 12.89 -22.89
CA CYS A 428 -1.35 11.93 -21.94
C CYS A 428 -2.87 11.85 -22.10
N ALA A 429 -3.41 10.65 -21.93
CA ALA A 429 -4.85 10.38 -21.96
C ALA A 429 -5.24 9.60 -20.71
N VAL A 430 -6.37 9.95 -20.10
CA VAL A 430 -7.05 9.13 -19.09
C VAL A 430 -8.40 8.71 -19.64
N ILE A 431 -8.62 7.39 -19.73
CA ILE A 431 -9.79 6.79 -20.38
C ILE A 431 -10.64 6.10 -19.31
N GLU A 432 -11.91 6.48 -19.21
CA GLU A 432 -12.85 5.81 -18.33
C GLU A 432 -13.06 4.35 -18.77
N ARG A 433 -12.85 3.40 -17.84
CA ARG A 433 -12.89 1.96 -18.14
C ARG A 433 -13.95 1.16 -17.40
N HIS A 434 -14.71 1.78 -16.51
CA HIS A 434 -15.65 1.08 -15.63
C HIS A 434 -17.05 0.95 -16.23
N HIS A 435 -17.57 2.05 -16.78
CA HIS A 435 -18.97 2.18 -17.20
C HIS A 435 -19.14 2.29 -18.73
N ASN A 436 -18.04 2.11 -19.48
CA ASN A 436 -18.05 2.19 -20.94
C ASN A 436 -18.66 3.50 -21.48
N THR A 437 -18.39 4.62 -20.78
CA THR A 437 -18.94 5.94 -21.15
C THR A 437 -18.31 6.53 -22.39
N GLY A 438 -17.09 6.08 -22.74
CA GLY A 438 -16.29 6.68 -23.81
C GLY A 438 -15.67 8.03 -23.42
N LYS A 439 -15.66 8.41 -22.14
CA LYS A 439 -14.97 9.63 -21.68
C LYS A 439 -13.46 9.46 -21.79
N VAL A 440 -12.80 10.46 -22.35
CA VAL A 440 -11.35 10.55 -22.48
C VAL A 440 -10.91 11.97 -22.10
N GLY A 441 -10.16 12.08 -21.01
CA GLY A 441 -9.47 13.32 -20.66
C GLY A 441 -8.11 13.36 -21.34
N LEU A 442 -7.77 14.46 -21.99
CA LEU A 442 -6.48 14.66 -22.65
C LEU A 442 -5.70 15.77 -21.95
N GLY A 443 -4.41 15.55 -21.77
CA GLY A 443 -3.49 16.48 -21.15
C GLY A 443 -2.07 16.36 -21.73
N ILE A 444 -1.18 17.21 -21.25
CA ILE A 444 0.23 17.18 -21.63
C ILE A 444 1.06 16.99 -20.38
N ILE A 445 1.95 15.99 -20.39
CA ILE A 445 2.94 15.73 -19.35
C ILE A 445 4.30 16.21 -19.86
N LYS A 446 5.03 16.94 -18.98
CA LYS A 446 6.39 17.41 -19.19
C LYS A 446 7.32 16.75 -18.18
N GLY A 447 8.57 16.48 -18.57
CA GLY A 447 9.61 15.91 -17.70
C GLY A 447 9.62 14.37 -17.65
N TYR A 448 8.73 13.72 -18.41
CA TYR A 448 8.71 12.24 -18.45
C TYR A 448 9.84 11.65 -19.30
N GLY A 449 10.32 12.40 -20.30
CA GLY A 449 11.50 12.06 -21.10
C GLY A 449 11.26 11.11 -22.27
N ILE A 450 10.03 10.57 -22.45
CA ILE A 450 9.73 9.65 -23.56
C ILE A 450 9.99 10.28 -24.93
N LYS A 451 10.72 9.57 -25.78
CA LYS A 451 11.13 10.06 -27.11
C LYS A 451 10.41 9.39 -28.27
N CYS A 452 9.87 8.21 -28.06
CA CYS A 452 9.11 7.46 -29.05
C CYS A 452 8.19 6.46 -28.36
N GLY A 453 7.14 6.00 -29.05
CA GLY A 453 6.23 4.98 -28.56
C GLY A 453 5.23 5.48 -27.52
N ALA A 454 4.70 4.55 -26.73
CA ALA A 454 3.70 4.81 -25.71
C ALA A 454 3.81 3.84 -24.53
N ILE A 455 3.33 4.28 -23.37
CA ILE A 455 3.16 3.48 -22.15
C ILE A 455 1.73 3.66 -21.66
N ALA A 456 1.04 2.54 -21.38
CA ALA A 456 -0.30 2.54 -20.82
C ALA A 456 -0.38 1.69 -19.55
N ALA A 457 -1.27 2.07 -18.64
CA ALA A 457 -1.53 1.40 -17.38
C ALA A 457 -3.03 1.39 -17.06
N SER A 458 -3.56 0.28 -16.54
CA SER A 458 -4.89 0.22 -15.91
C SER A 458 -4.86 0.57 -14.42
N VAL A 459 -3.68 0.73 -13.86
CA VAL A 459 -3.46 1.30 -12.54
C VAL A 459 -3.31 2.80 -12.70
N ALA A 460 -4.21 3.58 -12.12
CA ALA A 460 -4.18 5.04 -12.15
C ALA A 460 -4.91 5.55 -10.90
N HIS A 461 -4.14 5.82 -9.87
CA HIS A 461 -4.62 6.09 -8.52
C HIS A 461 -5.63 7.25 -8.47
N ASP A 462 -6.75 7.12 -7.70
CA ASP A 462 -7.24 5.88 -7.04
C ASP A 462 -8.44 5.31 -7.79
N SER A 463 -8.97 6.07 -8.76
CA SER A 463 -10.14 5.67 -9.57
C SER A 463 -9.83 4.54 -10.57
N HIS A 464 -8.55 4.27 -10.83
CA HIS A 464 -8.04 3.21 -11.71
C HIS A 464 -8.65 3.18 -13.11
N ASN A 465 -8.83 4.36 -13.69
CA ASN A 465 -9.05 4.51 -15.12
C ASN A 465 -7.77 4.18 -15.89
N ILE A 466 -7.84 3.96 -17.19
CA ILE A 466 -6.63 3.73 -17.97
C ILE A 466 -5.90 5.05 -18.17
N ILE A 467 -4.62 5.11 -17.79
CA ILE A 467 -3.72 6.21 -18.11
C ILE A 467 -2.76 5.78 -19.21
N CYS A 468 -2.56 6.64 -20.21
CA CYS A 468 -1.64 6.38 -21.32
C CYS A 468 -0.87 7.64 -21.69
N ILE A 469 0.46 7.54 -21.82
CA ILE A 469 1.33 8.59 -22.33
C ILE A 469 2.02 8.13 -23.61
N GLY A 470 2.16 9.01 -24.58
CA GLY A 470 2.82 8.63 -25.82
C GLY A 470 3.15 9.78 -26.77
N THR A 471 3.96 9.46 -27.75
CA THR A 471 4.44 10.40 -28.78
C THR A 471 3.56 10.40 -30.04
N ASN A 472 2.72 9.37 -30.22
CA ASN A 472 1.80 9.23 -31.35
C ASN A 472 0.55 8.41 -30.97
N ASP A 473 -0.54 8.61 -31.69
CA ASP A 473 -1.83 7.99 -31.40
C ASP A 473 -1.88 6.49 -31.74
N ASP A 474 -1.05 6.03 -32.67
CA ASP A 474 -1.02 4.63 -33.11
C ASP A 474 -0.47 3.73 -31.99
N ASP A 475 0.68 4.09 -31.43
CA ASP A 475 1.30 3.34 -30.34
C ASP A 475 0.49 3.48 -29.03
N MET A 476 -0.10 4.67 -28.76
CA MET A 476 -1.01 4.85 -27.62
C MET A 476 -2.23 3.93 -27.73
N TYR A 477 -2.89 3.89 -28.88
CA TYR A 477 -4.03 3.01 -29.12
C TYR A 477 -3.65 1.54 -28.98
N LEU A 478 -2.51 1.12 -29.55
CA LEU A 478 -2.02 -0.25 -29.45
C LEU A 478 -1.76 -0.67 -28.00
N ALA A 479 -1.14 0.20 -27.20
CA ALA A 479 -0.87 -0.07 -25.78
C ALA A 479 -2.19 -0.20 -24.98
N ILE A 480 -3.19 0.65 -25.25
CA ILE A 480 -4.50 0.60 -24.60
C ILE A 480 -5.28 -0.67 -24.99
N GLU A 481 -5.29 -1.05 -26.27
CA GLU A 481 -5.95 -2.29 -26.71
C GLU A 481 -5.29 -3.52 -26.09
N ASN A 482 -3.95 -3.53 -25.94
CA ASN A 482 -3.26 -4.62 -25.26
C ASN A 482 -3.68 -4.76 -23.79
N ILE A 483 -3.86 -3.65 -23.06
CA ILE A 483 -4.40 -3.66 -21.70
C ILE A 483 -5.82 -4.24 -21.67
N LYS A 484 -6.67 -3.84 -22.61
CA LYS A 484 -8.04 -4.35 -22.73
C LYS A 484 -8.07 -5.85 -22.95
N GLU A 485 -7.27 -6.36 -23.90
CA GLU A 485 -7.18 -7.79 -24.23
C GLU A 485 -6.67 -8.64 -23.05
N ASN A 486 -5.80 -8.07 -22.21
CA ASN A 486 -5.22 -8.74 -21.03
C ASN A 486 -6.05 -8.57 -19.74
N GLY A 487 -7.23 -7.94 -19.80
CA GLY A 487 -8.05 -7.68 -18.60
C GLY A 487 -7.47 -6.64 -17.64
N GLY A 488 -6.48 -5.88 -18.10
CA GLY A 488 -5.74 -4.88 -17.33
C GLY A 488 -4.22 -5.10 -17.37
N GLY A 489 -3.46 -4.15 -16.84
CA GLY A 489 -2.01 -4.28 -16.74
C GLY A 489 -1.22 -3.07 -17.20
N PHE A 490 0.00 -3.32 -17.60
CA PHE A 490 0.95 -2.37 -18.17
C PHE A 490 1.34 -2.81 -19.58
N ALA A 491 1.45 -1.88 -20.50
CA ALA A 491 1.88 -2.14 -21.88
C ALA A 491 2.80 -1.04 -22.40
N LEU A 492 3.91 -1.44 -23.01
CA LEU A 492 4.81 -0.57 -23.76
C LEU A 492 4.68 -0.88 -25.24
N ALA A 493 4.40 0.14 -26.06
CA ALA A 493 4.26 0.00 -27.51
C ALA A 493 5.22 0.94 -28.25
N LYS A 494 5.75 0.48 -29.38
CA LYS A 494 6.61 1.26 -30.28
C LYS A 494 6.54 0.72 -31.70
N ASP A 495 6.44 1.63 -32.68
CA ASP A 495 6.44 1.30 -34.10
C ASP A 495 5.41 0.22 -34.47
N GLY A 496 4.21 0.28 -33.88
CA GLY A 496 3.11 -0.66 -34.11
C GLY A 496 3.31 -2.05 -33.52
N LYS A 497 4.17 -2.20 -32.48
CA LYS A 497 4.43 -3.46 -31.78
C LYS A 497 4.42 -3.26 -30.27
N ILE A 498 3.91 -4.25 -29.56
CA ILE A 498 4.09 -4.33 -28.09
C ILE A 498 5.52 -4.78 -27.81
N LEU A 499 6.26 -3.97 -27.06
CA LEU A 499 7.62 -4.26 -26.62
C LEU A 499 7.62 -5.19 -25.39
N GLU A 500 6.79 -4.89 -24.41
CA GLU A 500 6.64 -5.64 -23.16
C GLU A 500 5.25 -5.37 -22.57
N SER A 501 4.71 -6.34 -21.82
CA SER A 501 3.49 -6.16 -21.06
C SER A 501 3.45 -7.03 -19.80
N LEU A 502 2.72 -6.56 -18.79
CA LEU A 502 2.37 -7.31 -17.60
C LEU A 502 0.84 -7.33 -17.48
N SER A 503 0.24 -8.50 -17.54
CA SER A 503 -1.20 -8.68 -17.33
C SER A 503 -1.56 -8.59 -15.85
N LEU A 504 -2.63 -7.86 -15.54
CA LEU A 504 -3.20 -7.70 -14.21
C LEU A 504 -4.71 -8.04 -14.25
N PRO A 505 -5.07 -9.34 -14.42
CA PRO A 505 -6.46 -9.74 -14.66
C PRO A 505 -7.37 -9.57 -13.44
N VAL A 506 -6.82 -9.44 -12.24
CA VAL A 506 -7.58 -9.23 -11.01
C VAL A 506 -7.87 -7.74 -10.88
N ALA A 507 -9.07 -7.34 -11.19
CA ALA A 507 -9.57 -5.97 -11.19
C ALA A 507 -8.78 -4.98 -12.08
N GLY A 508 -7.89 -5.46 -12.96
CA GLY A 508 -6.93 -4.63 -13.66
C GLY A 508 -5.80 -4.08 -12.77
N LEU A 509 -5.61 -4.62 -11.58
CA LEU A 509 -4.69 -4.14 -10.54
C LEU A 509 -3.65 -5.18 -10.12
N MET A 510 -4.02 -6.45 -10.05
CA MET A 510 -3.15 -7.52 -9.54
C MET A 510 -3.02 -8.64 -10.57
N SER A 511 -1.84 -9.26 -10.58
CA SER A 511 -1.49 -10.37 -11.48
C SER A 511 -1.85 -11.73 -10.86
N ASP A 512 -2.12 -12.69 -11.71
CA ASP A 512 -2.23 -14.11 -11.38
C ASP A 512 -0.88 -14.86 -11.43
N LEU A 513 0.22 -14.13 -11.64
CA LEU A 513 1.58 -14.65 -11.61
C LEU A 513 2.13 -14.69 -10.18
N SER A 514 3.26 -15.38 -9.99
CA SER A 514 4.01 -15.30 -8.74
C SER A 514 4.67 -13.93 -8.54
N GLY A 515 4.92 -13.54 -7.28
CA GLY A 515 5.61 -12.28 -6.99
C GLY A 515 6.98 -12.16 -7.65
N GLU A 516 7.72 -13.28 -7.79
CA GLU A 516 9.00 -13.30 -8.52
C GLU A 516 8.84 -13.02 -10.02
N GLU A 517 7.79 -13.58 -10.66
CA GLU A 517 7.51 -13.35 -12.08
C GLU A 517 7.05 -11.92 -12.32
N VAL A 518 6.19 -11.38 -11.44
CA VAL A 518 5.78 -9.96 -11.46
C VAL A 518 7.00 -9.07 -11.35
N SER A 519 7.88 -9.30 -10.36
CA SER A 519 9.12 -8.53 -10.19
C SER A 519 10.00 -8.55 -11.44
N LYS A 520 10.22 -9.74 -12.05
CA LYS A 520 11.00 -9.89 -13.29
C LYS A 520 10.39 -9.15 -14.48
N LYS A 521 9.05 -9.16 -14.59
CA LYS A 521 8.34 -8.44 -15.67
C LYS A 521 8.42 -6.92 -15.47
N LEU A 522 8.24 -6.42 -14.23
CA LEU A 522 8.40 -5.00 -13.91
C LEU A 522 9.82 -4.50 -14.22
N LEU A 523 10.85 -5.27 -13.89
CA LEU A 523 12.23 -4.94 -14.25
C LEU A 523 12.40 -4.78 -15.76
N ARG A 524 11.89 -5.74 -16.56
CA ARG A 524 11.96 -5.65 -18.03
C ARG A 524 11.18 -4.48 -18.59
N LEU A 525 9.99 -4.19 -18.03
CA LEU A 525 9.20 -3.01 -18.40
C LEU A 525 10.01 -1.73 -18.14
N HIS A 526 10.61 -1.61 -16.95
CA HIS A 526 11.46 -0.48 -16.60
C HIS A 526 12.65 -0.32 -17.56
N GLU A 527 13.42 -1.39 -17.77
CA GLU A 527 14.57 -1.40 -18.68
C GLU A 527 14.19 -0.96 -20.10
N LYS A 528 13.10 -1.48 -20.64
CA LYS A 528 12.63 -1.12 -21.98
C LYS A 528 12.08 0.30 -22.05
N ALA A 529 11.35 0.74 -21.03
CA ALA A 529 10.86 2.12 -20.97
C ALA A 529 12.02 3.13 -21.00
N VAL A 530 13.08 2.88 -20.25
CA VAL A 530 14.28 3.74 -20.22
C VAL A 530 15.11 3.61 -21.52
N ASN A 531 15.46 2.37 -21.89
CA ASN A 531 16.46 2.16 -22.95
C ASN A 531 15.86 2.27 -24.37
N GLU A 532 14.60 1.87 -24.57
CA GLU A 532 13.97 1.83 -25.88
C GLU A 532 13.00 2.99 -26.15
N LEU A 533 12.32 3.49 -25.10
CA LEU A 533 11.39 4.62 -25.21
C LEU A 533 12.00 5.95 -24.75
N GLY A 534 13.11 5.93 -24.01
CA GLY A 534 13.85 7.13 -23.58
C GLY A 534 13.30 7.79 -22.31
N VAL A 535 12.49 7.09 -21.51
CA VAL A 535 11.95 7.61 -20.25
C VAL A 535 13.07 8.05 -19.32
N ASN A 536 12.84 9.14 -18.59
CA ASN A 536 13.78 9.74 -17.65
C ASN A 536 14.20 8.73 -16.56
N THR A 537 15.50 8.49 -16.44
CA THR A 537 16.08 7.53 -15.46
C THR A 537 15.87 7.90 -13.98
N GLN A 538 15.45 9.14 -13.70
CA GLN A 538 15.11 9.59 -12.35
C GLN A 538 13.67 9.28 -11.94
N LEU A 539 12.87 8.71 -12.85
CA LEU A 539 11.50 8.28 -12.61
C LEU A 539 11.44 6.75 -12.54
N GLU A 540 10.51 6.24 -11.73
CA GLU A 540 9.98 4.89 -11.94
C GLU A 540 8.94 5.00 -13.06
N PRO A 541 9.16 4.39 -14.25
CA PRO A 541 8.37 4.74 -15.43
C PRO A 541 6.87 4.53 -15.29
N VAL A 542 6.46 3.42 -14.65
CA VAL A 542 5.06 3.07 -14.54
C VAL A 542 4.43 3.78 -13.34
N MET A 543 4.99 3.60 -12.14
CA MET A 543 4.43 4.15 -10.91
C MET A 543 4.33 5.69 -10.94
N SER A 544 5.37 6.38 -11.44
CA SER A 544 5.29 7.85 -11.57
C SER A 544 4.16 8.31 -12.49
N LEU A 545 3.83 7.53 -13.52
CA LEU A 545 2.72 7.82 -14.42
C LEU A 545 1.36 7.61 -13.73
N THR A 546 1.21 6.53 -12.96
CA THR A 546 -0.06 6.16 -12.33
C THR A 546 -0.57 7.19 -11.32
N PHE A 547 0.32 7.94 -10.67
CA PHE A 547 -0.04 9.04 -9.77
C PHE A 547 -0.41 10.36 -10.46
N MET A 548 -0.29 10.45 -11.78
CA MET A 548 -0.66 11.68 -12.50
C MET A 548 -2.17 11.89 -12.62
N SER A 549 -2.98 10.92 -12.19
CA SER A 549 -4.45 11.04 -12.11
C SER A 549 -5.00 11.31 -10.70
N LEU A 550 -4.20 11.20 -9.64
CA LEU A 550 -4.66 11.31 -8.26
C LEU A 550 -4.87 12.77 -7.83
N ILE A 551 -6.13 13.23 -7.82
CA ILE A 551 -6.51 14.64 -7.61
C ILE A 551 -6.44 15.12 -6.16
N VAL A 552 -6.12 14.28 -5.20
CA VAL A 552 -5.86 14.68 -3.80
C VAL A 552 -4.39 15.06 -3.56
N ILE A 553 -3.52 14.84 -4.55
CA ILE A 553 -2.09 15.22 -4.50
C ILE A 553 -1.82 16.45 -5.39
N PRO A 554 -1.21 17.56 -4.87
CA PRO A 554 -0.91 18.77 -5.64
C PRO A 554 0.11 18.57 -6.78
N GLU A 555 0.16 19.52 -7.78
CA GLU A 555 -0.65 20.74 -7.95
C GLU A 555 -1.74 20.55 -9.02
N ILE A 556 -1.45 19.76 -10.08
CA ILE A 556 -2.30 19.59 -11.26
C ILE A 556 -2.30 18.13 -11.68
N LYS A 557 -3.47 17.60 -12.03
CA LYS A 557 -3.67 16.19 -12.38
C LYS A 557 -4.56 16.03 -13.61
N LEU A 558 -4.58 14.83 -14.18
CA LEU A 558 -5.43 14.50 -15.33
C LEU A 558 -6.39 13.38 -14.95
N THR A 559 -7.69 13.60 -15.13
CA THR A 559 -8.73 12.56 -14.98
C THR A 559 -9.44 12.31 -16.31
N ALA A 560 -10.33 11.33 -16.37
CA ALA A 560 -11.19 11.12 -17.56
C ALA A 560 -12.10 12.32 -17.86
N ARG A 561 -12.32 13.22 -16.88
CA ARG A 561 -13.10 14.48 -17.03
C ARG A 561 -12.26 15.66 -17.54
N GLY A 562 -10.92 15.53 -17.57
CA GLY A 562 -10.00 16.58 -18.00
C GLY A 562 -8.94 16.95 -16.94
N ILE A 563 -8.29 18.09 -17.15
CA ILE A 563 -7.23 18.59 -16.28
C ILE A 563 -7.83 19.22 -15.03
N PHE A 564 -7.34 18.81 -13.86
CA PHE A 564 -7.79 19.28 -12.56
C PHE A 564 -6.69 20.06 -11.84
N ASP A 565 -7.00 21.29 -11.42
CA ASP A 565 -6.15 22.10 -10.56
C ASP A 565 -6.52 21.83 -9.10
N VAL A 566 -5.61 21.17 -8.38
CA VAL A 566 -5.87 20.71 -7.00
C VAL A 566 -5.99 21.88 -6.02
N PHE A 567 -5.21 22.95 -6.21
CA PHE A 567 -5.27 24.12 -5.33
C PHE A 567 -6.54 24.96 -5.54
N GLU A 568 -6.97 25.08 -6.82
CA GLU A 568 -8.19 25.80 -7.15
C GLU A 568 -9.44 24.91 -7.00
N ASN A 569 -9.26 23.61 -6.73
CA ASN A 569 -10.30 22.59 -6.60
C ASN A 569 -11.33 22.63 -7.75
N ARG A 570 -10.85 22.70 -9.00
CA ARG A 570 -11.68 22.77 -10.21
C ARG A 570 -10.99 22.24 -11.46
N PHE A 571 -11.81 21.83 -12.42
CA PHE A 571 -11.34 21.55 -13.75
C PHE A 571 -10.95 22.83 -14.49
N ILE A 572 -9.86 22.76 -15.24
CA ILE A 572 -9.34 23.88 -16.04
C ILE A 572 -9.20 23.49 -17.50
N ASP A 573 -9.23 24.49 -18.39
CA ASP A 573 -8.88 24.28 -19.79
C ASP A 573 -7.38 24.01 -19.93
N ILE A 574 -7.02 23.18 -20.93
CA ILE A 574 -5.61 22.95 -21.25
C ILE A 574 -4.96 24.18 -21.86
N GLU A 575 -5.74 25.06 -22.52
CA GLU A 575 -5.24 26.29 -23.13
C GLU A 575 -4.96 27.36 -22.05
N ALA A 576 -3.73 27.85 -22.00
CA ALA A 576 -3.22 28.72 -20.95
C ALA A 576 -3.41 30.22 -21.21
#